data_4072efed4948f87faee3d3fe4afeb402
#
_entry.id   4072efed4948f87faee3d3fe4afeb402
#
_cell.length_a   1.000
_cell.length_b   1.000
_cell.length_c   1.000
_cell.angle_alpha   90.00
_cell.angle_beta   90.00
_cell.angle_gamma   90.00
#
_symmetry.space_group_name_H-M   'P 1'
#
loop_
_entity.id
_entity.type
_entity.pdbx_description
1 polymer ?
#
loop_
_entity_poly.entity_id
_entity_poly.type
_entity_poly.pdbx_seq_one_letter_code
_entity_poly.pdbx_strand_id
1 'polypeptide(L)'
;MNGTLGIAFSGLAAETRRIDASASNVANARVTGALPGKGGVTEGRAPYVPVAATQGDVRTGDGQGAGVRSGVKPLSSPIVAEYDPSSSDANSQGMVGVPNVDYGAEVSQQILGSRAYSANLSVVRTTDEMTRDLLNMRT
;
A
#
# COMPACT_ATOMS: atom_id res chain seq x y z
N MET A 1 -13.03 0.36 26.06
CA MET A 1 -13.69 0.62 24.77
C MET A 1 -12.88 1.53 23.85
N ASN A 2 -12.29 2.64 24.31
CA ASN A 2 -11.47 3.53 23.46
C ASN A 2 -10.26 2.84 22.79
N GLY A 3 -9.64 1.85 23.45
CA GLY A 3 -8.53 1.08 22.87
C GLY A 3 -8.93 0.24 21.65
N THR A 4 -10.08 -0.46 21.73
CA THR A 4 -10.58 -1.30 20.62
C THR A 4 -10.88 -0.48 19.36
N LEU A 5 -11.54 0.68 19.52
CA LEU A 5 -11.79 1.60 18.41
C LEU A 5 -10.48 2.14 17.81
N GLY A 6 -9.51 2.52 18.65
CA GLY A 6 -8.21 3.00 18.18
C GLY A 6 -7.46 1.93 17.34
N ILE A 7 -7.49 0.67 17.80
CA ILE A 7 -6.92 -0.46 17.08
C ILE A 7 -7.64 -0.67 15.74
N ALA A 8 -8.98 -0.69 15.74
CA ALA A 8 -9.76 -0.87 14.51
C ALA A 8 -9.53 0.27 13.51
N PHE A 9 -9.47 1.52 13.94
CA PHE A 9 -9.16 2.66 13.06
C PHE A 9 -7.75 2.60 12.49
N SER A 10 -6.76 2.15 13.29
CA SER A 10 -5.40 1.95 12.77
C SER A 10 -5.36 0.84 11.70
N GLY A 11 -6.15 -0.22 11.87
CA GLY A 11 -6.36 -1.27 10.89
C GLY A 11 -7.01 -0.73 9.61
N LEU A 12 -8.10 0.03 9.72
CA LEU A 12 -8.76 0.66 8.55
C LEU A 12 -7.78 1.54 7.76
N ALA A 13 -6.99 2.38 8.45
CA ALA A 13 -5.99 3.23 7.81
C ALA A 13 -4.88 2.43 7.12
N ALA A 14 -4.48 1.30 7.70
CA ALA A 14 -3.47 0.43 7.12
C ALA A 14 -3.98 -0.25 5.84
N GLU A 15 -5.23 -0.75 5.84
CA GLU A 15 -5.81 -1.38 4.66
C GLU A 15 -6.12 -0.38 3.54
N THR A 16 -6.57 0.83 3.87
CA THR A 16 -6.71 1.92 2.89
C THR A 16 -5.37 2.18 2.20
N ARG A 17 -4.28 2.31 2.97
CA ARG A 17 -2.95 2.55 2.41
C ARG A 17 -2.45 1.40 1.53
N ARG A 18 -2.81 0.15 1.86
CA ARG A 18 -2.52 -1.02 1.03
C ARG A 18 -3.24 -0.95 -0.32
N ILE A 19 -4.54 -0.63 -0.30
CA ILE A 19 -5.35 -0.49 -1.51
C ILE A 19 -4.82 0.66 -2.37
N ASP A 20 -4.50 1.81 -1.76
CA ASP A 20 -3.99 2.99 -2.46
C ASP A 20 -2.64 2.70 -3.14
N ALA A 21 -1.72 2.01 -2.44
CA ALA A 21 -0.43 1.61 -3.01
C ALA A 21 -0.62 0.69 -4.22
N SER A 22 -1.46 -0.32 -4.08
CA SER A 22 -1.77 -1.27 -5.17
C SER A 22 -2.47 -0.58 -6.35
N ALA A 23 -3.45 0.29 -6.10
CA ALA A 23 -4.14 1.04 -7.15
C ALA A 23 -3.17 1.97 -7.89
N SER A 24 -2.26 2.62 -7.17
CA SER A 24 -1.20 3.45 -7.76
C SER A 24 -0.26 2.64 -8.65
N ASN A 25 0.16 1.44 -8.19
CA ASN A 25 1.01 0.54 -8.97
C ASN A 25 0.32 0.14 -10.29
N VAL A 26 -0.94 -0.27 -10.23
CA VAL A 26 -1.72 -0.66 -11.41
C VAL A 26 -1.90 0.51 -12.38
N ALA A 27 -2.28 1.70 -11.85
CA ALA A 27 -2.51 2.88 -12.68
C ALA A 27 -1.23 3.35 -13.39
N ASN A 28 -0.07 3.18 -12.76
CA ASN A 28 1.21 3.65 -13.28
C ASN A 28 2.11 2.54 -13.87
N ALA A 29 1.59 1.32 -14.00
CA ALA A 29 2.37 0.15 -14.46
C ALA A 29 3.01 0.33 -15.86
N ARG A 30 2.51 1.28 -16.65
CA ARG A 30 3.03 1.60 -18.00
C ARG A 30 3.73 2.95 -18.09
N VAL A 31 4.01 3.60 -16.96
CA VAL A 31 4.76 4.86 -16.93
C VAL A 31 6.24 4.55 -17.02
N THR A 32 6.70 4.34 -18.24
CA THR A 32 8.09 4.04 -18.58
C THR A 32 8.98 5.29 -18.50
N GLY A 33 10.29 5.10 -18.49
CA GLY A 33 11.26 6.18 -18.50
C GLY A 33 12.67 5.66 -18.78
N ALA A 34 13.66 6.51 -18.65
CA ALA A 34 15.05 6.13 -18.82
C ALA A 34 15.48 5.09 -17.77
N LEU A 35 16.25 4.09 -18.19
CA LEU A 35 16.82 3.10 -17.27
C LEU A 35 17.72 3.78 -16.24
N PRO A 36 17.59 3.45 -14.94
CA PRO A 36 18.53 3.91 -13.94
C PRO A 36 19.95 3.41 -14.25
N GLY A 37 20.89 4.34 -14.32
CA GLY A 37 22.31 4.04 -14.50
C GLY A 37 22.96 3.47 -13.24
N LYS A 38 24.30 3.30 -13.28
CA LYS A 38 25.09 2.89 -12.11
C LYS A 38 24.89 3.89 -10.97
N GLY A 39 24.52 3.37 -9.78
CA GLY A 39 24.23 4.19 -8.61
C GLY A 39 22.80 4.72 -8.52
N GLY A 40 21.89 4.26 -9.39
CA GLY A 40 20.47 4.64 -9.35
C GLY A 40 20.17 6.04 -9.93
N VAL A 41 21.14 6.67 -10.58
CA VAL A 41 20.96 7.97 -11.25
C VAL A 41 20.26 7.73 -12.59
N THR A 42 19.16 8.43 -12.84
CA THR A 42 18.43 8.37 -14.10
C THR A 42 18.74 9.65 -14.90
N GLU A 43 19.33 9.48 -16.09
CA GLU A 43 19.51 10.58 -17.07
C GLU A 43 18.27 10.62 -17.96
N GLY A 44 17.32 11.50 -17.66
CA GLY A 44 16.06 11.62 -18.39
C GLY A 44 14.85 11.51 -17.48
N ARG A 45 13.66 11.22 -18.06
CA ARG A 45 12.42 11.02 -17.30
C ARG A 45 12.49 9.68 -16.55
N ALA A 46 12.40 9.74 -15.24
CA ALA A 46 12.36 8.53 -14.42
C ALA A 46 11.07 7.74 -14.65
N PRO A 47 11.13 6.39 -14.73
CA PRO A 47 9.95 5.55 -14.74
C PRO A 47 9.25 5.61 -13.37
N TYR A 48 7.96 5.23 -13.33
CA TYR A 48 7.27 5.06 -12.06
C TYR A 48 7.94 3.96 -11.21
N VAL A 49 8.10 4.23 -9.93
CA VAL A 49 8.69 3.28 -8.97
C VAL A 49 7.56 2.63 -8.17
N PRO A 50 7.24 1.35 -8.44
CA PRO A 50 6.20 0.64 -7.68
C PRO A 50 6.54 0.52 -6.21
N VAL A 51 5.50 0.61 -5.38
CA VAL A 51 5.62 0.60 -3.92
C VAL A 51 4.82 -0.55 -3.30
N ALA A 52 5.28 -1.03 -2.16
CA ALA A 52 4.54 -1.97 -1.33
C ALA A 52 4.11 -1.30 -0.02
N ALA A 53 2.88 -1.54 0.40
CA ALA A 53 2.44 -1.17 1.74
C ALA A 53 3.20 -1.99 2.78
N THR A 54 3.60 -1.33 3.86
CA THR A 54 4.23 -1.96 5.02
C THR A 54 3.35 -1.78 6.24
N GLN A 55 3.33 -2.79 7.10
CA GLN A 55 2.64 -2.75 8.38
C GLN A 55 3.58 -3.21 9.48
N GLY A 56 3.51 -2.54 10.62
CA GLY A 56 4.21 -2.92 11.83
C GLY A 56 3.26 -2.82 13.02
N ASP A 57 3.39 -3.74 13.97
CA ASP A 57 2.62 -3.71 15.20
C ASP A 57 3.02 -2.50 16.07
N VAL A 58 2.02 -1.93 16.73
CA VAL A 58 2.19 -0.96 17.80
C VAL A 58 1.87 -1.65 19.11
N ARG A 59 2.76 -1.52 20.10
CA ARG A 59 2.59 -2.10 21.43
C ARG A 59 2.62 -1.01 22.50
N THR A 60 1.88 -1.26 23.57
CA THR A 60 1.94 -0.45 24.80
C THR A 60 3.22 -0.79 25.57
N GLY A 61 3.57 0.01 26.57
CA GLY A 61 4.76 -0.21 27.40
C GLY A 61 4.78 -1.52 28.18
N ASP A 62 3.61 -2.12 28.42
CA ASP A 62 3.39 -3.45 29.00
C ASP A 62 3.29 -4.58 27.95
N GLY A 63 3.59 -4.29 26.69
CA GLY A 63 3.71 -5.26 25.60
C GLY A 63 2.40 -5.67 24.93
N GLN A 64 1.26 -5.07 25.32
CA GLN A 64 -0.03 -5.36 24.70
C GLN A 64 -0.16 -4.70 23.31
N GLY A 65 -0.95 -5.32 22.42
CA GLY A 65 -1.20 -4.78 21.08
C GLY A 65 -2.00 -3.49 21.15
N ALA A 66 -1.50 -2.43 20.51
CA ALA A 66 -2.13 -1.10 20.46
C ALA A 66 -2.52 -0.68 19.03
N GLY A 67 -2.54 -1.63 18.10
CA GLY A 67 -2.88 -1.40 16.69
C GLY A 67 -1.69 -1.57 15.77
N VAL A 68 -1.78 -0.95 14.58
CA VAL A 68 -0.75 -1.05 13.53
C VAL A 68 -0.30 0.33 13.07
N ARG A 69 0.97 0.42 12.71
CA ARG A 69 1.52 1.53 11.96
C ARG A 69 1.71 1.09 10.52
N SER A 70 1.22 1.87 9.57
CA SER A 70 1.37 1.59 8.15
C SER A 70 2.26 2.62 7.46
N GLY A 71 2.95 2.18 6.41
CA GLY A 71 3.79 2.99 5.55
C GLY A 71 3.80 2.41 4.14
N VAL A 72 4.60 3.01 3.27
CA VAL A 72 4.90 2.48 1.94
C VAL A 72 6.42 2.46 1.75
N LYS A 73 6.91 1.51 0.99
CA LYS A 73 8.32 1.43 0.57
C LYS A 73 8.40 1.00 -0.90
N PRO A 74 9.42 1.43 -1.66
CA PRO A 74 9.69 0.90 -2.98
C PRO A 74 9.86 -0.62 -2.97
N LEU A 75 9.47 -1.28 -4.04
CA LEU A 75 9.78 -2.71 -4.25
C LEU A 75 11.30 -2.91 -4.35
N SER A 76 11.78 -4.11 -4.03
CA SER A 76 13.21 -4.44 -4.05
C SER A 76 13.81 -4.42 -5.46
N SER A 77 13.00 -4.72 -6.47
CA SER A 77 13.37 -4.64 -7.89
C SER A 77 12.27 -3.89 -8.64
N PRO A 78 12.18 -2.55 -8.46
CA PRO A 78 11.02 -1.79 -8.89
C PRO A 78 10.97 -1.57 -10.40
N ILE A 79 12.11 -1.64 -11.09
CA ILE A 79 12.25 -1.36 -12.53
C ILE A 79 12.90 -2.55 -13.22
N VAL A 80 12.36 -2.90 -14.38
CA VAL A 80 12.94 -3.87 -15.32
C VAL A 80 13.29 -3.19 -16.61
N ALA A 81 14.28 -3.72 -17.33
CA ALA A 81 14.67 -3.22 -18.64
C ALA A 81 13.79 -3.87 -19.72
N GLU A 82 13.26 -3.06 -20.62
CA GLU A 82 12.49 -3.49 -21.79
C GLU A 82 13.08 -2.86 -23.05
N TYR A 83 13.04 -3.61 -24.17
CA TYR A 83 13.55 -3.13 -25.44
C TYR A 83 12.46 -2.35 -26.20
N ASP A 84 12.61 -1.02 -26.25
CA ASP A 84 11.77 -0.12 -27.03
C ASP A 84 12.64 1.01 -27.62
N PRO A 85 13.26 0.78 -28.78
CA PRO A 85 14.13 1.77 -29.41
C PRO A 85 13.37 2.97 -30.00
N SER A 86 12.03 2.92 -30.05
CA SER A 86 11.19 4.03 -30.52
C SER A 86 10.89 5.05 -29.42
N SER A 87 11.12 4.68 -28.16
CA SER A 87 10.90 5.57 -27.03
C SER A 87 11.92 6.71 -26.99
N SER A 88 11.45 7.92 -26.65
CA SER A 88 12.33 9.07 -26.41
C SER A 88 13.23 8.90 -25.18
N ASP A 89 12.89 7.97 -24.28
CA ASP A 89 13.65 7.66 -23.07
C ASP A 89 14.60 6.46 -23.25
N ALA A 90 14.70 5.90 -24.50
CA ALA A 90 15.56 4.78 -24.78
C ALA A 90 17.05 5.18 -24.70
N ASN A 91 17.84 4.32 -24.07
CA ASN A 91 19.29 4.49 -24.06
C ASN A 91 19.92 4.12 -25.41
N SER A 92 21.25 4.20 -25.55
CA SER A 92 22.01 3.86 -26.77
C SER A 92 21.82 2.40 -27.20
N GLN A 93 21.31 1.53 -26.35
CA GLN A 93 21.04 0.11 -26.66
C GLN A 93 19.54 -0.13 -26.95
N GLY A 94 18.72 0.92 -27.04
CA GLY A 94 17.30 0.83 -27.27
C GLY A 94 16.49 0.34 -26.06
N MET A 95 17.04 0.42 -24.85
CA MET A 95 16.40 -0.08 -23.65
C MET A 95 15.76 1.06 -22.85
N VAL A 96 14.57 0.80 -22.28
CA VAL A 96 13.83 1.67 -21.37
C VAL A 96 13.62 1.00 -20.01
N GLY A 97 13.36 1.80 -18.99
CA GLY A 97 12.94 1.31 -17.68
C GLY A 97 11.42 1.19 -17.62
N VAL A 98 10.93 0.01 -17.23
CA VAL A 98 9.50 -0.28 -17.07
C VAL A 98 9.22 -0.64 -15.62
N PRO A 99 8.12 -0.14 -15.01
CA PRO A 99 7.73 -0.52 -13.67
C PRO A 99 7.49 -2.03 -13.57
N ASN A 100 8.10 -2.69 -12.59
CA ASN A 100 7.93 -4.12 -12.33
C ASN A 100 6.67 -4.37 -11.52
N VAL A 101 5.51 -4.38 -12.18
CA VAL A 101 4.19 -4.55 -11.56
C VAL A 101 3.57 -5.87 -11.98
N ASP A 102 3.28 -6.73 -11.01
CA ASP A 102 2.49 -7.96 -11.22
C ASP A 102 1.01 -7.65 -10.95
N TYR A 103 0.22 -7.54 -12.02
CA TYR A 103 -1.21 -7.25 -11.93
C TYR A 103 -1.99 -8.27 -11.08
N GLY A 104 -1.62 -9.55 -11.14
CA GLY A 104 -2.27 -10.60 -10.36
C GLY A 104 -2.02 -10.43 -8.86
N ALA A 105 -0.79 -10.12 -8.50
CA ALA A 105 -0.42 -9.81 -7.12
C ALA A 105 -1.14 -8.54 -6.63
N GLU A 106 -1.18 -7.47 -7.44
CA GLU A 106 -1.83 -6.22 -7.06
C GLU A 106 -3.35 -6.40 -6.87
N VAL A 107 -4.04 -7.10 -7.77
CA VAL A 107 -5.47 -7.40 -7.60
C VAL A 107 -5.71 -8.22 -6.32
N SER A 108 -4.83 -9.17 -6.03
CA SER A 108 -4.91 -9.96 -4.79
C SER A 108 -4.76 -9.07 -3.54
N GLN A 109 -3.83 -8.10 -3.56
CA GLN A 109 -3.67 -7.12 -2.46
C GLN A 109 -4.92 -6.26 -2.27
N GLN A 110 -5.56 -5.82 -3.35
CA GLN A 110 -6.81 -5.04 -3.28
C GLN A 110 -7.97 -5.87 -2.68
N ILE A 111 -8.10 -7.12 -3.08
CA ILE A 111 -9.14 -8.02 -2.53
C ILE A 111 -8.90 -8.26 -1.03
N LEU A 112 -7.68 -8.58 -0.64
CA LEU A 112 -7.32 -8.81 0.77
C LEU A 112 -7.53 -7.54 1.60
N GLY A 113 -7.07 -6.39 1.12
CA GLY A 113 -7.24 -5.10 1.79
C GLY A 113 -8.71 -4.74 1.96
N SER A 114 -9.54 -4.94 0.94
CA SER A 114 -10.99 -4.69 1.01
C SER A 114 -11.69 -5.58 2.04
N ARG A 115 -11.33 -6.87 2.11
CA ARG A 115 -11.90 -7.80 3.10
C ARG A 115 -11.46 -7.43 4.52
N ALA A 116 -10.19 -7.12 4.73
CA ALA A 116 -9.67 -6.73 6.03
C ALA A 116 -10.25 -5.37 6.48
N TYR A 117 -10.42 -4.43 5.56
CA TYR A 117 -11.12 -3.17 5.81
C TYR A 117 -12.55 -3.41 6.30
N SER A 118 -13.30 -4.27 5.60
CA SER A 118 -14.69 -4.61 5.97
C SER A 118 -14.76 -5.29 7.35
N ALA A 119 -13.80 -6.14 7.69
CA ALA A 119 -13.72 -6.77 9.00
C ALA A 119 -13.48 -5.73 10.12
N ASN A 120 -12.53 -4.81 9.94
CA ASN A 120 -12.27 -3.73 10.89
C ASN A 120 -13.50 -2.79 11.04
N LEU A 121 -14.20 -2.50 9.94
CA LEU A 121 -15.42 -1.71 9.95
C LEU A 121 -16.54 -2.39 10.76
N SER A 122 -16.65 -3.72 10.69
CA SER A 122 -17.60 -4.48 11.51
C SER A 122 -17.29 -4.35 12.99
N VAL A 123 -16.02 -4.38 13.40
CA VAL A 123 -15.61 -4.14 14.79
C VAL A 123 -16.04 -2.74 15.26
N VAL A 124 -15.86 -1.71 14.43
CA VAL A 124 -16.28 -0.35 14.77
C VAL A 124 -17.80 -0.29 14.99
N ARG A 125 -18.60 -0.88 14.08
CA ARG A 125 -20.06 -0.92 14.18
C ARG A 125 -20.53 -1.63 15.44
N THR A 126 -20.02 -2.83 15.71
CA THR A 126 -20.39 -3.58 16.93
C THR A 126 -20.02 -2.82 18.19
N THR A 127 -18.88 -2.15 18.22
CA THR A 127 -18.49 -1.34 19.38
C THR A 127 -19.41 -0.13 19.58
N ASP A 128 -19.87 0.49 18.50
CA ASP A 128 -20.85 1.59 18.57
C ASP A 128 -22.22 1.11 19.07
N GLU A 129 -22.70 -0.03 18.57
CA GLU A 129 -23.93 -0.67 19.03
C GLU A 129 -23.87 -0.99 20.54
N MET A 130 -22.81 -1.67 20.99
CA MET A 130 -22.60 -1.96 22.41
C MET A 130 -22.57 -0.68 23.27
N THR A 131 -21.99 0.39 22.77
CA THR A 131 -21.95 1.67 23.49
C THR A 131 -23.33 2.28 23.64
N ARG A 132 -24.15 2.23 22.58
CA ARG A 132 -25.55 2.70 22.63
C ARG A 132 -26.40 1.89 23.58
N ASP A 133 -26.25 0.56 23.56
CA ASP A 133 -26.99 -0.32 24.45
C ASP A 133 -26.65 -0.04 25.93
N LEU A 134 -25.38 0.17 26.27
CA LEU A 134 -24.95 0.56 27.60
C LEU A 134 -25.52 1.91 28.04
N LEU A 135 -25.62 2.89 27.14
CA LEU A 135 -26.23 4.18 27.42
C LEU A 135 -27.75 4.06 27.66
N ASN A 136 -28.42 3.24 26.87
CA ASN A 136 -29.85 2.98 26.99
C ASN A 136 -30.23 2.20 28.28
N MET A 137 -29.31 1.34 28.76
CA MET A 137 -29.52 0.63 30.05
C MET A 137 -29.45 1.56 31.28
N ARG A 138 -28.95 2.77 31.13
CA ARG A 138 -28.74 3.73 32.20
C ARG A 138 -29.93 4.70 32.38
N THR A 139 -30.90 4.67 31.47
CA THR A 139 -32.16 5.42 31.55
C THR A 139 -33.28 4.55 32.06
#